data_41d66ffe0d1ebfa979fdc3ba4faca5e7
#
_entry.id   41d66ffe0d1ebfa979fdc3ba4faca5e7
#
_cell.length_a   1.000
_cell.length_b   1.000
_cell.length_c   1.000
_cell.angle_alpha   90.00
_cell.angle_beta   90.00
_cell.angle_gamma   90.00
#
_symmetry.space_group_name_H-M   'P 1'
#
loop_
_entity.id
_entity.type
_entity.pdbx_description
1 polymer ?
#
loop_
_entity_poly.entity_id
_entity_poly.type
_entity_poly.pdbx_seq_one_letter_code
_entity_poly.pdbx_strand_id
1 'polypeptide(L)'
;MLITLLLFLVSAVTIYLACEYFVNGIEWTGHHFKLSQSATGSLLAALGTALPECIVTLTALLMGNTTAQQEIGIGAALGGPLVLATIGYAAVGLTLLLCMGRTERAIDGEVQREIGRDQRWFIGIFLVATALGLVAFTGKSWLAPLFLLVYLVYVRRELKQSDSHEVELPEPLKLAPDAGIPPLGKVLLQTLAALVVVALAAQLFVHQLESMGELFGLSPVLAALLLSPVATEMPELMNVLIWVRQGKNRLALANISGAMMIQGTIPKAFCLLFTPWLLDGAMMASSLVTLLAVGLLWWGFRKGTMTAGRLALVGLLYLGFCGWLLVS
;
A
#
# COMPACT_ATOMS: atom_id res chain seq x y z
N MET A 1 -5.32 -23.01 18.61
CA MET A 1 -6.49 -22.34 18.02
C MET A 1 -6.95 -21.13 18.81
N LEU A 2 -7.41 -21.23 20.08
CA LEU A 2 -7.89 -20.07 20.84
C LEU A 2 -6.83 -18.98 21.04
N ILE A 3 -5.61 -19.36 21.41
CA ILE A 3 -4.48 -18.43 21.59
C ILE A 3 -4.12 -17.74 20.27
N THR A 4 -4.06 -18.48 19.17
CA THR A 4 -3.79 -17.93 17.82
C THR A 4 -4.86 -16.89 17.44
N LEU A 5 -6.14 -17.22 17.62
CA LEU A 5 -7.25 -16.30 17.37
C LEU A 5 -7.18 -15.06 18.28
N LEU A 6 -6.86 -15.23 19.55
CA LEU A 6 -6.71 -14.12 20.50
C LEU A 6 -5.56 -13.20 20.07
N LEU A 7 -4.39 -13.75 19.76
CA LEU A 7 -3.23 -12.97 19.30
C LEU A 7 -3.49 -12.27 17.96
N PHE A 8 -4.20 -12.93 17.05
CA PHE A 8 -4.65 -12.33 15.79
C PHE A 8 -5.53 -11.11 16.03
N LEU A 9 -6.56 -11.21 16.90
CA LEU A 9 -7.44 -10.08 17.22
C LEU A 9 -6.70 -8.96 17.97
N VAL A 10 -5.84 -9.32 18.94
CA VAL A 10 -5.04 -8.34 19.68
C VAL A 10 -4.09 -7.58 18.74
N SER A 11 -3.41 -8.29 17.84
CA SER A 11 -2.52 -7.63 16.86
C SER A 11 -3.29 -6.70 15.92
N ALA A 12 -4.46 -7.11 15.41
CA ALA A 12 -5.31 -6.26 14.56
C ALA A 12 -5.75 -4.97 15.28
N VAL A 13 -6.20 -5.09 16.53
CA VAL A 13 -6.59 -3.93 17.36
C VAL A 13 -5.37 -3.04 17.63
N THR A 14 -4.21 -3.63 17.92
CA THR A 14 -2.97 -2.88 18.16
C THR A 14 -2.53 -2.12 16.91
N ILE A 15 -2.61 -2.72 15.72
CA ILE A 15 -2.34 -2.04 14.45
C ILE A 15 -3.28 -0.85 14.30
N TYR A 16 -4.59 -1.03 14.47
CA TYR A 16 -5.56 0.07 14.34
C TYR A 16 -5.24 1.23 15.28
N LEU A 17 -5.06 0.96 16.58
CA LEU A 17 -4.77 2.00 17.58
C LEU A 17 -3.44 2.70 17.30
N ALA A 18 -2.40 1.96 16.93
CA ALA A 18 -1.11 2.54 16.57
C ALA A 18 -1.19 3.38 15.29
N CYS A 19 -1.98 2.97 14.30
CA CYS A 19 -2.23 3.74 13.08
C CYS A 19 -2.91 5.08 13.37
N GLU A 20 -3.82 5.18 14.37
CA GLU A 20 -4.39 6.47 14.77
C GLU A 20 -3.33 7.46 15.27
N TYR A 21 -2.33 6.99 16.02
CA TYR A 21 -1.19 7.84 16.43
C TYR A 21 -0.27 8.16 15.26
N PHE A 22 -0.05 7.18 14.38
CA PHE A 22 0.80 7.33 13.20
C PHE A 22 0.23 8.38 12.24
N VAL A 23 -1.03 8.27 11.81
CA VAL A 23 -1.63 9.22 10.85
C VAL A 23 -1.69 10.63 11.40
N ASN A 24 -2.01 10.81 12.70
CA ASN A 24 -1.99 12.10 13.37
C ASN A 24 -0.56 12.69 13.41
N GLY A 25 0.46 11.87 13.69
CA GLY A 25 1.86 12.31 13.67
C GLY A 25 2.35 12.64 12.25
N ILE A 26 1.94 11.89 11.24
CA ILE A 26 2.25 12.14 9.82
C ILE A 26 1.63 13.46 9.34
N GLU A 27 0.39 13.75 9.71
CA GLU A 27 -0.27 15.02 9.37
C GLU A 27 0.49 16.22 9.96
N TRP A 28 0.90 16.14 11.23
CA TRP A 28 1.74 17.16 11.86
C TRP A 28 3.12 17.25 11.23
N THR A 29 3.71 16.14 10.83
CA THR A 29 4.99 16.14 10.08
C THR A 29 4.83 16.86 8.75
N GLY A 30 3.78 16.53 7.98
CA GLY A 30 3.44 17.24 6.74
C GLY A 30 3.23 18.74 6.96
N HIS A 31 2.51 19.12 8.02
CA HIS A 31 2.30 20.53 8.40
C HIS A 31 3.62 21.26 8.69
N HIS A 32 4.53 20.67 9.48
CA HIS A 32 5.84 21.26 9.76
C HIS A 32 6.70 21.46 8.51
N PHE A 33 6.64 20.53 7.56
CA PHE A 33 7.37 20.62 6.29
C PHE A 33 6.58 21.33 5.18
N LYS A 34 5.39 21.90 5.50
CA LYS A 34 4.52 22.60 4.55
C LYS A 34 4.18 21.77 3.32
N LEU A 35 3.95 20.48 3.51
CA LEU A 35 3.56 19.56 2.43
C LEU A 35 2.06 19.61 2.22
N SER A 36 1.62 19.44 0.96
CA SER A 36 0.19 19.24 0.67
C SER A 36 -0.32 17.92 1.27
N GLN A 37 -1.64 17.78 1.40
CA GLN A 37 -2.26 16.51 1.82
C GLN A 37 -1.87 15.36 0.88
N SER A 38 -1.79 15.62 -0.44
CA SER A 38 -1.36 14.63 -1.41
C SER A 38 0.08 14.15 -1.13
N ALA A 39 1.04 15.07 -1.00
CA ALA A 39 2.43 14.73 -0.70
C ALA A 39 2.60 14.07 0.69
N THR A 40 1.81 14.52 1.69
CA THR A 40 1.81 13.90 3.02
C THR A 40 1.37 12.45 2.97
N GLY A 41 0.29 12.15 2.24
CA GLY A 41 -0.19 10.78 2.05
C GLY A 41 0.73 9.95 1.18
N SER A 42 1.07 10.43 -0.03
CA SER A 42 1.80 9.65 -1.03
C SER A 42 3.29 9.47 -0.74
N LEU A 43 3.92 10.38 0.02
CA LEU A 43 5.34 10.28 0.35
C LEU A 43 5.57 9.88 1.80
N LEU A 44 5.07 10.67 2.78
CA LEU A 44 5.40 10.41 4.18
C LEU A 44 4.70 9.16 4.73
N ALA A 45 3.37 9.09 4.58
CA ALA A 45 2.63 7.96 5.11
C ALA A 45 2.96 6.67 4.36
N ALA A 46 2.91 6.72 3.03
CA ALA A 46 3.21 5.56 2.20
C ALA A 46 4.64 5.03 2.41
N LEU A 47 5.64 5.92 2.53
CA LEU A 47 7.00 5.49 2.81
C LEU A 47 7.10 4.82 4.19
N GLY A 48 6.45 5.39 5.21
CA GLY A 48 6.46 4.83 6.56
C GLY A 48 5.94 3.40 6.62
N THR A 49 4.83 3.12 5.97
CA THR A 49 4.16 1.81 6.03
C THR A 49 4.70 0.81 5.00
N ALA A 50 5.10 1.24 3.79
CA ALA A 50 5.64 0.34 2.77
C ALA A 50 7.14 0.00 2.93
N LEU A 51 7.92 0.76 3.72
CA LEU A 51 9.34 0.44 3.98
C LEU A 51 9.55 -0.95 4.61
N PRO A 52 8.78 -1.37 5.64
CA PRO A 52 8.93 -2.69 6.22
C PRO A 52 8.78 -3.81 5.18
N GLU A 53 7.83 -3.69 4.27
CA GLU A 53 7.61 -4.65 3.19
C GLU A 53 8.78 -4.67 2.19
N CYS A 54 9.31 -3.50 1.82
CA CYS A 54 10.51 -3.42 1.00
C CYS A 54 11.71 -4.12 1.65
N ILE A 55 11.86 -4.00 2.98
CA ILE A 55 12.93 -4.66 3.75
C ILE A 55 12.70 -6.18 3.78
N VAL A 56 11.47 -6.64 4.01
CA VAL A 56 11.13 -8.07 3.99
C VAL A 56 11.44 -8.66 2.61
N THR A 57 11.00 -8.01 1.53
CA THR A 57 11.32 -8.43 0.16
C THR A 57 12.83 -8.50 -0.07
N LEU A 58 13.57 -7.45 0.29
CA LEU A 58 15.03 -7.43 0.16
C LEU A 58 15.70 -8.54 0.95
N THR A 59 15.26 -8.78 2.19
CA THR A 59 15.80 -9.84 3.05
C THR A 59 15.55 -11.23 2.44
N ALA A 60 14.33 -11.48 1.95
CA ALA A 60 14.00 -12.74 1.28
C ALA A 60 14.86 -12.99 0.04
N LEU A 61 15.18 -11.94 -0.72
CA LEU A 61 16.01 -12.02 -1.91
C LEU A 61 17.51 -12.17 -1.62
N LEU A 62 18.03 -11.52 -0.56
CA LEU A 62 19.45 -11.57 -0.21
C LEU A 62 19.83 -12.80 0.60
N MET A 63 18.97 -13.22 1.52
CA MET A 63 19.22 -14.36 2.42
C MET A 63 18.60 -15.65 1.89
N GLY A 64 17.80 -15.59 0.83
CA GLY A 64 17.20 -16.73 0.16
C GLY A 64 18.25 -17.56 -0.55
N ASN A 65 18.66 -18.69 0.05
CA ASN A 65 19.62 -19.63 -0.50
C ASN A 65 18.98 -20.63 -1.49
N THR A 66 17.65 -20.57 -1.67
CA THR A 66 16.91 -21.49 -2.53
C THR A 66 16.03 -20.71 -3.53
N THR A 67 15.77 -21.31 -4.70
CA THR A 67 14.84 -20.76 -5.70
C THR A 67 13.46 -20.50 -5.09
N ALA A 68 12.97 -21.37 -4.21
CA ALA A 68 11.68 -21.20 -3.54
C ALA A 68 11.63 -19.92 -2.67
N GLN A 69 12.70 -19.58 -1.98
CA GLN A 69 12.77 -18.34 -1.19
C GLN A 69 12.81 -17.09 -2.08
N GLN A 70 13.48 -17.15 -3.24
CA GLN A 70 13.47 -16.08 -4.24
C GLN A 70 12.07 -15.88 -4.84
N GLU A 71 11.37 -16.98 -5.13
CA GLU A 71 9.98 -16.97 -5.62
C GLU A 71 9.03 -16.33 -4.61
N ILE A 72 9.21 -16.58 -3.29
CA ILE A 72 8.47 -15.89 -2.23
C ILE A 72 8.73 -14.39 -2.28
N GLY A 73 9.99 -13.96 -2.46
CA GLY A 73 10.32 -12.54 -2.60
C GLY A 73 9.67 -11.87 -3.82
N ILE A 74 9.64 -12.57 -4.96
CA ILE A 74 8.96 -12.10 -6.17
C ILE A 74 7.43 -12.05 -5.94
N GLY A 75 6.88 -13.08 -5.30
CA GLY A 75 5.45 -13.17 -4.96
C GLY A 75 5.01 -12.01 -4.05
N ALA A 76 5.78 -11.72 -3.02
CA ALA A 76 5.54 -10.56 -2.13
C ALA A 76 5.56 -9.24 -2.92
N ALA A 77 6.60 -9.05 -3.75
CA ALA A 77 6.70 -7.85 -4.58
C ALA A 77 5.52 -7.65 -5.56
N LEU A 78 4.82 -8.71 -5.96
CA LEU A 78 3.64 -8.64 -6.84
C LEU A 78 2.32 -8.57 -6.05
N GLY A 79 2.27 -9.20 -4.87
CA GLY A 79 1.07 -9.31 -4.04
C GLY A 79 0.62 -7.98 -3.45
N GLY A 80 1.55 -7.16 -2.94
CA GLY A 80 1.25 -5.85 -2.39
C GLY A 80 0.51 -4.94 -3.40
N PRO A 81 1.06 -4.68 -4.59
CA PRO A 81 0.36 -3.91 -5.62
C PRO A 81 -1.01 -4.48 -6.00
N LEU A 82 -1.17 -5.81 -6.04
CA LEU A 82 -2.47 -6.44 -6.29
C LEU A 82 -3.48 -6.10 -5.21
N VAL A 83 -3.10 -6.25 -3.93
CA VAL A 83 -3.97 -5.96 -2.79
C VAL A 83 -4.32 -4.48 -2.74
N LEU A 84 -3.36 -3.59 -2.91
CA LEU A 84 -3.63 -2.15 -2.89
C LEU A 84 -4.51 -1.71 -4.06
N ALA A 85 -4.26 -2.21 -5.27
CA ALA A 85 -5.07 -1.90 -6.45
C ALA A 85 -6.51 -2.42 -6.37
N THR A 86 -6.76 -3.44 -5.58
CA THR A 86 -8.07 -4.08 -5.44
C THR A 86 -8.68 -3.81 -4.08
N ILE A 87 -8.19 -4.43 -3.00
CA ILE A 87 -8.72 -4.32 -1.64
C ILE A 87 -8.50 -2.91 -1.09
N GLY A 88 -7.34 -2.28 -1.34
CA GLY A 88 -7.04 -0.93 -0.86
C GLY A 88 -8.08 0.10 -1.35
N TYR A 89 -8.29 0.17 -2.65
CA TYR A 89 -9.32 1.06 -3.21
C TYR A 89 -10.74 0.64 -2.84
N ALA A 90 -11.01 -0.66 -2.73
CA ALA A 90 -12.30 -1.16 -2.27
C ALA A 90 -12.57 -0.75 -0.82
N ALA A 91 -11.56 -0.75 0.05
CA ALA A 91 -11.69 -0.30 1.44
C ALA A 91 -12.09 1.18 1.51
N VAL A 92 -11.51 2.06 0.67
CA VAL A 92 -11.99 3.46 0.54
C VAL A 92 -13.46 3.48 0.15
N GLY A 93 -13.83 2.77 -0.93
CA GLY A 93 -15.19 2.75 -1.46
C GLY A 93 -16.21 2.23 -0.44
N LEU A 94 -15.91 1.14 0.22
CA LEU A 94 -16.77 0.54 1.26
C LEU A 94 -16.91 1.47 2.48
N THR A 95 -15.81 2.07 2.95
CA THR A 95 -15.86 3.00 4.08
C THR A 95 -16.69 4.23 3.75
N LEU A 96 -16.55 4.79 2.55
CA LEU A 96 -17.39 5.88 2.07
C LEU A 96 -18.87 5.48 2.02
N LEU A 97 -19.20 4.27 1.56
CA LEU A 97 -20.58 3.79 1.47
C LEU A 97 -21.20 3.50 2.83
N LEU A 98 -20.44 2.94 3.77
CA LEU A 98 -20.95 2.45 5.04
C LEU A 98 -20.90 3.50 6.16
N CYS A 99 -19.88 4.36 6.15
CA CYS A 99 -19.60 5.26 7.27
C CYS A 99 -19.93 6.74 6.97
N MET A 100 -20.07 7.13 5.69
CA MET A 100 -20.21 8.54 5.31
C MET A 100 -21.60 8.89 4.77
N GLY A 101 -22.05 10.13 4.99
CA GLY A 101 -23.29 10.67 4.45
C GLY A 101 -23.27 10.77 2.91
N ARG A 102 -24.44 10.89 2.26
CA ARG A 102 -24.51 10.93 0.78
C ARG A 102 -23.69 12.04 0.15
N THR A 103 -23.61 13.20 0.77
CA THR A 103 -22.84 14.36 0.30
C THR A 103 -21.33 14.16 0.44
N GLU A 104 -20.91 13.43 1.47
CA GLU A 104 -19.49 13.18 1.79
C GLU A 104 -18.88 12.00 0.99
N ARG A 105 -19.72 11.21 0.30
CA ARG A 105 -19.28 10.11 -0.57
C ARG A 105 -18.69 10.57 -1.90
N ALA A 106 -18.83 11.84 -2.24
CA ALA A 106 -18.28 12.39 -3.45
C ALA A 106 -16.77 12.56 -3.33
N ILE A 107 -16.04 12.10 -4.33
CA ILE A 107 -14.60 12.33 -4.45
C ILE A 107 -14.40 13.59 -5.28
N ASP A 108 -13.72 14.56 -4.70
CA ASP A 108 -13.43 15.83 -5.37
C ASP A 108 -12.79 15.62 -6.74
N GLY A 109 -13.16 16.43 -7.73
CA GLY A 109 -12.66 16.35 -9.09
C GLY A 109 -11.15 16.63 -9.22
N GLU A 110 -10.60 17.43 -8.32
CA GLU A 110 -9.15 17.66 -8.23
C GLU A 110 -8.43 16.42 -7.74
N VAL A 111 -8.92 15.81 -6.64
CA VAL A 111 -8.42 14.53 -6.13
C VAL A 111 -8.49 13.45 -7.20
N GLN A 112 -9.60 13.35 -7.95
CA GLN A 112 -9.72 12.39 -9.04
C GLN A 112 -8.65 12.60 -10.13
N ARG A 113 -8.32 13.84 -10.46
CA ARG A 113 -7.26 14.16 -11.44
C ARG A 113 -5.86 13.81 -10.94
N GLU A 114 -5.59 14.08 -9.65
CA GLU A 114 -4.31 13.74 -9.01
C GLU A 114 -4.10 12.22 -9.02
N ILE A 115 -5.04 11.48 -8.45
CA ILE A 115 -4.97 10.02 -8.39
C ILE A 115 -4.91 9.41 -9.79
N GLY A 116 -5.69 9.93 -10.74
CA GLY A 116 -5.61 9.48 -12.14
C GLY A 116 -4.23 9.68 -12.78
N ARG A 117 -3.46 10.71 -12.37
CA ARG A 117 -2.07 10.88 -12.82
C ARG A 117 -1.15 9.83 -12.21
N ASP A 118 -1.31 9.54 -10.93
CA ASP A 118 -0.49 8.54 -10.22
C ASP A 118 -0.75 7.15 -10.78
N GLN A 119 -2.01 6.79 -11.01
CA GLN A 119 -2.36 5.53 -11.65
C GLN A 119 -1.71 5.39 -13.04
N ARG A 120 -1.65 6.45 -13.82
CA ARG A 120 -0.98 6.43 -15.14
C ARG A 120 0.53 6.17 -15.00
N TRP A 121 1.19 6.78 -14.00
CA TRP A 121 2.61 6.49 -13.72
C TRP A 121 2.80 5.05 -13.32
N PHE A 122 1.98 4.56 -12.40
CA PHE A 122 2.04 3.18 -11.94
C PHE A 122 1.80 2.18 -13.08
N ILE A 123 0.78 2.38 -13.93
CA ILE A 123 0.52 1.51 -15.09
C ILE A 123 1.76 1.40 -15.98
N GLY A 124 2.39 2.55 -16.31
CA GLY A 124 3.58 2.55 -17.17
C GLY A 124 4.72 1.74 -16.58
N ILE A 125 5.03 1.96 -15.30
CA ILE A 125 6.11 1.27 -14.59
C ILE A 125 5.79 -0.22 -14.44
N PHE A 126 4.57 -0.54 -14.00
CA PHE A 126 4.18 -1.91 -13.72
C PHE A 126 4.05 -2.74 -15.01
N LEU A 127 3.60 -2.13 -16.11
CA LEU A 127 3.58 -2.77 -17.43
C LEU A 127 4.99 -3.13 -17.90
N VAL A 128 5.96 -2.20 -17.74
CA VAL A 128 7.37 -2.49 -18.06
C VAL A 128 7.92 -3.60 -17.17
N ALA A 129 7.64 -3.58 -15.85
CA ALA A 129 8.07 -4.64 -14.94
C ALA A 129 7.48 -6.00 -15.33
N THR A 130 6.18 -6.05 -15.67
CA THR A 130 5.51 -7.29 -16.12
C THR A 130 6.08 -7.79 -17.45
N ALA A 131 6.30 -6.90 -18.42
CA ALA A 131 6.90 -7.26 -19.71
C ALA A 131 8.32 -7.82 -19.55
N LEU A 132 9.13 -7.23 -18.65
CA LEU A 132 10.44 -7.75 -18.30
C LEU A 132 10.37 -9.14 -17.65
N GLY A 133 9.28 -9.46 -16.96
CA GLY A 133 9.04 -10.78 -16.40
C GLY A 133 8.76 -11.89 -17.42
N LEU A 134 8.43 -11.52 -18.66
CA LEU A 134 8.16 -12.46 -19.76
C LEU A 134 9.41 -12.85 -20.55
N VAL A 135 10.49 -12.07 -20.45
CA VAL A 135 11.67 -12.22 -21.32
C VAL A 135 12.91 -12.53 -20.49
N ALA A 136 13.62 -13.58 -20.82
CA ALA A 136 14.93 -13.89 -20.25
C ALA A 136 16.04 -13.32 -21.15
N PHE A 137 16.87 -12.43 -20.59
CA PHE A 137 18.08 -11.94 -21.29
C PHE A 137 19.17 -11.57 -20.30
N THR A 138 20.42 -11.63 -20.73
CA THR A 138 21.57 -11.25 -19.95
C THR A 138 21.62 -9.71 -19.76
N GLY A 139 21.94 -9.25 -18.57
CA GLY A 139 22.01 -7.82 -18.26
C GLY A 139 20.68 -7.17 -17.84
N LYS A 140 19.61 -7.94 -17.61
CA LYS A 140 18.33 -7.42 -17.09
C LYS A 140 18.50 -6.62 -15.78
N SER A 141 19.42 -7.03 -14.92
CA SER A 141 19.75 -6.33 -13.66
C SER A 141 20.19 -4.87 -13.84
N TRP A 142 20.78 -4.52 -14.99
CA TRP A 142 21.14 -3.13 -15.30
C TRP A 142 19.94 -2.19 -15.46
N LEU A 143 18.71 -2.74 -15.56
CA LEU A 143 17.50 -1.94 -15.58
C LEU A 143 16.99 -1.56 -14.19
N ALA A 144 17.49 -2.18 -13.12
CA ALA A 144 17.07 -1.89 -11.76
C ALA A 144 17.25 -0.40 -11.36
N PRO A 145 18.40 0.28 -11.65
CA PRO A 145 18.54 1.69 -11.35
C PRO A 145 17.49 2.58 -12.03
N LEU A 146 16.95 2.17 -13.18
CA LEU A 146 15.89 2.92 -13.87
C LEU A 146 14.61 2.98 -13.03
N PHE A 147 14.23 1.89 -12.35
CA PHE A 147 13.07 1.86 -11.45
C PHE A 147 13.26 2.81 -10.26
N LEU A 148 14.46 2.84 -9.68
CA LEU A 148 14.79 3.78 -8.60
C LEU A 148 14.78 5.23 -9.08
N LEU A 149 15.30 5.50 -10.29
CA LEU A 149 15.28 6.83 -10.90
C LEU A 149 13.84 7.30 -11.14
N VAL A 150 12.97 6.42 -11.63
CA VAL A 150 11.55 6.75 -11.85
C VAL A 150 10.88 7.10 -10.53
N TYR A 151 11.17 6.38 -9.43
CA TYR A 151 10.67 6.75 -8.11
C TYR A 151 11.17 8.13 -7.66
N LEU A 152 12.45 8.44 -7.84
CA LEU A 152 12.99 9.77 -7.52
C LEU A 152 12.33 10.90 -8.34
N VAL A 153 12.02 10.64 -9.61
CA VAL A 153 11.27 11.59 -10.45
C VAL A 153 9.85 11.79 -9.92
N TYR A 154 9.19 10.71 -9.51
CA TYR A 154 7.87 10.78 -8.88
C TYR A 154 7.89 11.62 -7.60
N VAL A 155 8.82 11.33 -6.68
CA VAL A 155 9.00 12.10 -5.42
C VAL A 155 9.22 13.59 -5.70
N ARG A 156 10.13 13.93 -6.62
CA ARG A 156 10.39 15.33 -6.99
C ARG A 156 9.15 16.03 -7.53
N ARG A 157 8.34 15.30 -8.25
CA ARG A 157 7.10 15.84 -8.82
C ARG A 157 6.06 16.10 -7.74
N GLU A 158 5.85 15.14 -6.82
CA GLU A 158 4.91 15.30 -5.72
C GLU A 158 5.29 16.48 -4.81
N LEU A 159 6.58 16.64 -4.49
CA LEU A 159 7.06 17.77 -3.71
C LEU A 159 6.83 19.12 -4.40
N LYS A 160 6.98 19.20 -5.74
CA LYS A 160 6.74 20.44 -6.49
C LYS A 160 5.26 20.84 -6.58
N GLN A 161 4.33 19.90 -6.46
CA GLN A 161 2.90 20.18 -6.47
C GLN A 161 2.38 20.63 -5.08
N SER A 162 3.23 20.60 -4.06
CA SER A 162 2.90 20.94 -2.68
C SER A 162 2.62 22.45 -2.45
N ASP A 163 3.02 23.31 -3.36
CA ASP A 163 3.03 24.77 -3.16
C ASP A 163 1.64 25.47 -3.25
N SER A 164 0.54 24.75 -3.51
CA SER A 164 -0.72 25.37 -3.95
C SER A 164 -1.93 25.23 -3.00
N HIS A 165 -1.82 24.60 -1.85
CA HIS A 165 -2.97 24.41 -0.96
C HIS A 165 -2.72 24.91 0.47
N GLU A 166 -3.73 25.59 1.03
CA GLU A 166 -3.77 25.92 2.47
C GLU A 166 -3.67 24.62 3.27
N VAL A 167 -2.67 24.57 4.14
CA VAL A 167 -2.45 23.44 5.04
C VAL A 167 -3.40 23.62 6.23
N GLU A 168 -4.53 22.91 6.21
CA GLU A 168 -5.41 22.85 7.38
C GLU A 168 -4.62 22.38 8.61
N LEU A 169 -4.91 22.98 9.77
CA LEU A 169 -4.32 22.55 11.03
C LEU A 169 -4.82 21.13 11.34
N PRO A 170 -3.90 20.16 11.59
CA PRO A 170 -4.29 18.84 12.02
C PRO A 170 -5.01 18.84 13.37
N GLU A 171 -5.69 17.73 13.69
CA GLU A 171 -6.18 17.51 15.06
C GLU A 171 -5.04 17.61 16.09
N PRO A 172 -5.31 18.02 17.34
CA PRO A 172 -4.28 18.11 18.38
C PRO A 172 -3.39 16.86 18.43
N LEU A 173 -2.07 17.04 18.61
CA LEU A 173 -1.14 15.91 18.67
C LEU A 173 -1.49 15.00 19.85
N LYS A 174 -1.71 13.72 19.62
CA LYS A 174 -2.19 12.78 20.67
C LYS A 174 -1.24 12.69 21.88
N LEU A 175 0.08 12.81 21.69
CA LEU A 175 1.06 12.86 22.79
C LEU A 175 1.19 14.25 23.46
N ALA A 176 0.61 15.31 22.90
CA ALA A 176 0.68 16.66 23.45
C ALA A 176 -0.57 17.45 23.07
N PRO A 177 -1.76 17.09 23.57
CA PRO A 177 -3.03 17.67 23.14
C PRO A 177 -3.16 19.16 23.49
N ASP A 178 -2.47 19.62 24.52
CA ASP A 178 -2.52 21.02 24.98
C ASP A 178 -1.52 21.94 24.26
N ALA A 179 -0.65 21.41 23.42
CA ALA A 179 0.34 22.18 22.69
C ALA A 179 -0.29 22.67 21.38
N GLY A 180 -0.70 23.91 21.25
CA GLY A 180 -1.33 24.43 20.02
C GLY A 180 -0.59 23.99 18.74
N ILE A 181 0.67 24.40 18.53
CA ILE A 181 1.57 23.83 17.52
C ILE A 181 2.63 23.00 18.25
N PRO A 182 2.57 21.67 18.17
CA PRO A 182 3.51 20.80 18.89
C PRO A 182 4.93 20.92 18.31
N PRO A 183 5.98 20.86 19.14
CA PRO A 183 7.36 20.91 18.66
C PRO A 183 7.67 19.67 17.81
N LEU A 184 8.45 19.84 16.72
CA LEU A 184 8.79 18.80 15.77
C LEU A 184 9.34 17.52 16.44
N GLY A 185 10.14 17.66 17.52
CA GLY A 185 10.67 16.50 18.24
C GLY A 185 9.58 15.61 18.84
N LYS A 186 8.49 16.16 19.39
CA LYS A 186 7.35 15.38 19.91
C LYS A 186 6.56 14.74 18.77
N VAL A 187 6.42 15.45 17.66
CA VAL A 187 5.75 14.93 16.44
C VAL A 187 6.50 13.72 15.90
N LEU A 188 7.81 13.85 15.69
CA LEU A 188 8.64 12.75 15.20
C LEU A 188 8.69 11.59 16.18
N LEU A 189 8.77 11.86 17.49
CA LEU A 189 8.72 10.81 18.51
C LEU A 189 7.42 10.01 18.42
N GLN A 190 6.26 10.68 18.33
CA GLN A 190 4.97 10.00 18.18
C GLN A 190 4.92 9.17 16.90
N THR A 191 5.32 9.76 15.77
CA THR A 191 5.28 9.12 14.45
C THR A 191 6.16 7.87 14.42
N LEU A 192 7.41 7.98 14.87
CA LEU A 192 8.36 6.87 14.85
C LEU A 192 7.98 5.77 15.87
N ALA A 193 7.55 6.16 17.08
CA ALA A 193 7.09 5.18 18.07
C ALA A 193 5.86 4.41 17.57
N ALA A 194 4.88 5.11 16.99
CA ALA A 194 3.71 4.48 16.39
C ALA A 194 4.10 3.54 15.24
N LEU A 195 5.02 3.97 14.36
CA LEU A 195 5.51 3.14 13.26
C LEU A 195 6.18 1.85 13.76
N VAL A 196 7.00 1.92 14.81
CA VAL A 196 7.61 0.72 15.41
C VAL A 196 6.54 -0.22 15.94
N VAL A 197 5.52 0.30 16.65
CA VAL A 197 4.41 -0.52 17.16
C VAL A 197 3.63 -1.15 16.01
N VAL A 198 3.32 -0.39 14.95
CA VAL A 198 2.66 -0.91 13.74
C VAL A 198 3.47 -2.05 13.13
N ALA A 199 4.79 -1.87 12.95
CA ALA A 199 5.64 -2.89 12.35
C ALA A 199 5.69 -4.19 13.16
N LEU A 200 5.83 -4.08 14.49
CA LEU A 200 5.85 -5.25 15.38
C LEU A 200 4.49 -5.96 15.43
N ALA A 201 3.40 -5.20 15.51
CA ALA A 201 2.05 -5.75 15.53
C ALA A 201 1.68 -6.38 14.17
N ALA A 202 2.12 -5.81 13.05
CA ALA A 202 1.91 -6.37 11.72
C ALA A 202 2.65 -7.70 11.54
N GLN A 203 3.91 -7.81 12.00
CA GLN A 203 4.64 -9.09 11.98
C GLN A 203 3.92 -10.17 12.79
N LEU A 204 3.43 -9.83 13.99
CA LEU A 204 2.65 -10.76 14.80
C LEU A 204 1.35 -11.17 14.09
N PHE A 205 0.66 -10.22 13.45
CA PHE A 205 -0.57 -10.46 12.70
C PHE A 205 -0.35 -11.43 11.53
N VAL A 206 0.69 -11.20 10.72
CA VAL A 206 1.08 -12.09 9.60
C VAL A 206 1.33 -13.50 10.10
N HIS A 207 2.15 -13.65 11.15
CA HIS A 207 2.47 -14.97 11.70
C HIS A 207 1.23 -15.72 12.22
N GLN A 208 0.29 -15.02 12.86
CA GLN A 208 -0.96 -15.65 13.29
C GLN A 208 -1.85 -16.03 12.11
N LEU A 209 -1.89 -15.20 11.06
CA LEU A 209 -2.67 -15.47 9.85
C LEU A 209 -2.16 -16.70 9.10
N GLU A 210 -0.83 -16.84 8.95
CA GLU A 210 -0.20 -18.03 8.37
C GLU A 210 -0.55 -19.29 9.17
N SER A 211 -0.41 -19.21 10.52
CA SER A 211 -0.80 -20.31 11.41
C SER A 211 -2.28 -20.69 11.32
N MET A 212 -3.16 -19.72 11.10
CA MET A 212 -4.59 -19.97 10.84
C MET A 212 -4.80 -20.62 9.47
N GLY A 213 -4.06 -20.19 8.44
CA GLY A 213 -4.12 -20.80 7.11
C GLY A 213 -3.81 -22.30 7.17
N GLU A 214 -2.77 -22.69 7.88
CA GLU A 214 -2.41 -24.10 8.13
C GLU A 214 -3.53 -24.87 8.85
N LEU A 215 -4.15 -24.25 9.88
CA LEU A 215 -5.28 -24.85 10.61
C LEU A 215 -6.50 -25.09 9.74
N PHE A 216 -6.71 -24.27 8.72
CA PHE A 216 -7.78 -24.42 7.72
C PHE A 216 -7.40 -25.34 6.54
N GLY A 217 -6.21 -25.94 6.58
CA GLY A 217 -5.75 -26.88 5.55
C GLY A 217 -5.30 -26.20 4.25
N LEU A 218 -5.01 -24.91 4.28
CA LEU A 218 -4.40 -24.21 3.16
C LEU A 218 -2.94 -24.65 3.03
N SER A 219 -2.49 -24.91 1.80
CA SER A 219 -1.06 -25.13 1.57
C SER A 219 -0.25 -23.87 1.93
N PRO A 220 1.01 -23.99 2.36
CA PRO A 220 1.85 -22.82 2.66
C PRO A 220 1.94 -21.83 1.50
N VAL A 221 1.95 -22.32 0.26
CA VAL A 221 1.98 -21.50 -0.95
C VAL A 221 0.69 -20.70 -1.10
N LEU A 222 -0.48 -21.32 -0.90
CA LEU A 222 -1.76 -20.62 -0.97
C LEU A 222 -1.90 -19.59 0.16
N ALA A 223 -1.48 -19.94 1.37
CA ALA A 223 -1.46 -19.00 2.50
C ALA A 223 -0.57 -17.78 2.20
N ALA A 224 0.64 -18.00 1.67
CA ALA A 224 1.57 -16.93 1.31
C ALA A 224 1.05 -16.05 0.15
N LEU A 225 0.43 -16.61 -0.86
CA LEU A 225 -0.08 -15.86 -2.01
C LEU A 225 -1.39 -15.12 -1.75
N LEU A 226 -2.27 -15.69 -0.91
CA LEU A 226 -3.60 -15.12 -0.68
C LEU A 226 -3.68 -14.29 0.60
N LEU A 227 -3.09 -14.78 1.68
CA LEU A 227 -3.27 -14.17 3.01
C LEU A 227 -2.14 -13.19 3.36
N SER A 228 -0.89 -13.55 3.04
CA SER A 228 0.27 -12.73 3.42
C SER A 228 0.19 -11.31 2.83
N PRO A 229 -0.11 -11.08 1.54
CA PRO A 229 -0.19 -9.72 1.00
C PRO A 229 -1.29 -8.88 1.64
N VAL A 230 -2.45 -9.48 1.96
CA VAL A 230 -3.52 -8.77 2.68
C VAL A 230 -3.07 -8.37 4.08
N ALA A 231 -2.31 -9.26 4.73
CA ALA A 231 -1.81 -9.01 6.08
C ALA A 231 -0.69 -7.95 6.11
N THR A 232 0.22 -7.98 5.17
CA THR A 232 1.31 -6.99 5.09
C THR A 232 0.81 -5.59 4.76
N GLU A 233 -0.30 -5.48 4.01
CA GLU A 233 -0.94 -4.20 3.66
C GLU A 233 -1.93 -3.70 4.74
N MET A 234 -2.08 -4.40 5.86
CA MET A 234 -2.99 -3.98 6.94
C MET A 234 -2.73 -2.56 7.45
N PRO A 235 -1.47 -2.10 7.63
CA PRO A 235 -1.23 -0.72 8.06
C PRO A 235 -1.79 0.31 7.07
N GLU A 236 -1.60 0.12 5.77
CA GLU A 236 -2.14 0.97 4.71
C GLU A 236 -3.66 0.99 4.74
N LEU A 237 -4.29 -0.18 4.88
CA LEU A 237 -5.73 -0.31 4.96
C LEU A 237 -6.30 0.38 6.20
N MET A 238 -5.64 0.29 7.35
CA MET A 238 -6.05 0.98 8.58
C MET A 238 -5.92 2.49 8.46
N ASN A 239 -4.83 3.00 7.87
CA ASN A 239 -4.67 4.43 7.58
C ASN A 239 -5.83 4.94 6.70
N VAL A 240 -6.18 4.18 5.66
CA VAL A 240 -7.31 4.49 4.77
C VAL A 240 -8.62 4.58 5.55
N LEU A 241 -8.93 3.60 6.39
CA LEU A 241 -10.15 3.58 7.21
C LEU A 241 -10.23 4.80 8.12
N ILE A 242 -9.12 5.16 8.76
CA ILE A 242 -9.04 6.31 9.68
C ILE A 242 -9.28 7.60 8.91
N TRP A 243 -8.53 7.86 7.84
CA TRP A 243 -8.65 9.11 7.09
C TRP A 243 -9.98 9.27 6.38
N VAL A 244 -10.54 8.20 5.80
CA VAL A 244 -11.87 8.29 5.17
C VAL A 244 -12.94 8.61 6.21
N ARG A 245 -12.88 8.02 7.42
CA ARG A 245 -13.80 8.35 8.52
C ARG A 245 -13.66 9.79 9.01
N GLN A 246 -12.47 10.38 8.87
CA GLN A 246 -12.22 11.80 9.18
C GLN A 246 -12.58 12.75 8.02
N GLY A 247 -13.11 12.23 6.90
CA GLY A 247 -13.39 13.01 5.69
C GLY A 247 -12.16 13.37 4.87
N LYS A 248 -10.97 12.90 5.22
CA LYS A 248 -9.68 13.19 4.57
C LYS A 248 -9.42 12.25 3.38
N ASN A 249 -10.34 12.22 2.44
CA ASN A 249 -10.32 11.29 1.29
C ASN A 249 -9.07 11.46 0.43
N ARG A 250 -8.53 12.69 0.32
CA ARG A 250 -7.29 12.98 -0.43
C ARG A 250 -6.10 12.26 0.19
N LEU A 251 -5.92 12.33 1.52
CA LEU A 251 -4.86 11.62 2.24
C LEU A 251 -4.96 10.10 2.06
N ALA A 252 -6.17 9.54 2.21
CA ALA A 252 -6.41 8.11 2.08
C ALA A 252 -6.05 7.58 0.67
N LEU A 253 -6.53 8.26 -0.38
CA LEU A 253 -6.26 7.87 -1.77
C LEU A 253 -4.80 8.10 -2.15
N ALA A 254 -4.19 9.19 -1.69
CA ALA A 254 -2.78 9.48 -1.91
C ALA A 254 -1.87 8.45 -1.23
N ASN A 255 -2.21 7.98 -0.02
CA ASN A 255 -1.47 6.93 0.67
C ASN A 255 -1.43 5.63 -0.16
N ILE A 256 -2.58 5.17 -0.66
CA ILE A 256 -2.61 3.97 -1.52
C ILE A 256 -1.78 4.18 -2.80
N SER A 257 -1.98 5.30 -3.49
CA SER A 257 -1.24 5.60 -4.71
C SER A 257 0.26 5.66 -4.47
N GLY A 258 0.68 6.29 -3.37
CA GLY A 258 2.09 6.40 -2.97
C GLY A 258 2.70 5.04 -2.63
N ALA A 259 2.01 4.21 -1.83
CA ALA A 259 2.45 2.86 -1.50
C ALA A 259 2.58 2.00 -2.78
N MET A 260 1.61 2.07 -3.70
CA MET A 260 1.71 1.41 -5.00
C MET A 260 2.93 1.88 -5.81
N MET A 261 3.25 3.18 -5.81
CA MET A 261 4.43 3.71 -6.50
C MET A 261 5.73 3.19 -5.90
N ILE A 262 5.83 3.11 -4.57
CA ILE A 262 6.97 2.51 -3.86
C ILE A 262 7.11 1.04 -4.26
N GLN A 263 6.04 0.27 -4.13
CA GLN A 263 6.01 -1.16 -4.41
C GLN A 263 6.19 -1.48 -5.90
N GLY A 264 5.72 -0.61 -6.78
CA GLY A 264 5.94 -0.70 -8.24
C GLY A 264 7.38 -0.42 -8.68
N THR A 265 8.21 0.17 -7.81
CA THR A 265 9.57 0.61 -8.13
C THR A 265 10.64 -0.06 -7.30
N ILE A 266 10.69 0.17 -5.97
CA ILE A 266 11.79 -0.27 -5.11
C ILE A 266 11.88 -1.80 -5.02
N PRO A 267 10.83 -2.56 -4.67
CA PRO A 267 10.89 -4.01 -4.67
C PRO A 267 11.17 -4.61 -6.05
N LYS A 268 10.66 -3.97 -7.14
CA LYS A 268 10.95 -4.42 -8.50
C LYS A 268 12.43 -4.25 -8.85
N ALA A 269 13.05 -3.13 -8.42
CA ALA A 269 14.48 -2.94 -8.58
C ALA A 269 15.28 -4.05 -7.86
N PHE A 270 14.89 -4.42 -6.63
CA PHE A 270 15.53 -5.50 -5.91
C PHE A 270 15.35 -6.85 -6.61
N CYS A 271 14.13 -7.18 -7.06
CA CYS A 271 13.89 -8.40 -7.82
C CYS A 271 14.73 -8.48 -9.10
N LEU A 272 14.85 -7.38 -9.85
CA LEU A 272 15.69 -7.33 -11.06
C LEU A 272 17.18 -7.48 -10.76
N LEU A 273 17.65 -7.02 -9.59
CA LEU A 273 19.07 -7.14 -9.19
C LEU A 273 19.42 -8.54 -8.71
N PHE A 274 18.55 -9.20 -7.96
CA PHE A 274 18.87 -10.40 -7.21
C PHE A 274 18.22 -11.69 -7.75
N THR A 275 17.33 -11.59 -8.75
CA THR A 275 16.66 -12.73 -9.36
C THR A 275 16.65 -12.63 -10.88
N PRO A 276 16.37 -13.74 -11.61
CA PRO A 276 16.12 -13.69 -13.04
C PRO A 276 14.87 -12.87 -13.43
N TRP A 277 14.00 -12.52 -12.45
CA TRP A 277 12.72 -11.84 -12.65
C TRP A 277 11.90 -12.49 -13.77
N LEU A 278 11.63 -13.78 -13.62
CA LEU A 278 10.73 -14.53 -14.50
C LEU A 278 9.44 -14.81 -13.75
N LEU A 279 8.32 -14.59 -14.41
CA LEU A 279 7.00 -14.72 -13.79
C LEU A 279 6.40 -16.07 -14.22
N ASP A 280 5.99 -16.88 -13.25
CA ASP A 280 5.20 -18.08 -13.46
C ASP A 280 3.72 -17.76 -13.77
N GLY A 281 2.87 -18.80 -13.89
CA GLY A 281 1.46 -18.64 -14.20
C GLY A 281 0.69 -17.81 -13.15
N ALA A 282 0.91 -18.08 -11.86
CA ALA A 282 0.25 -17.37 -10.75
C ALA A 282 0.74 -15.91 -10.62
N MET A 283 2.04 -15.70 -10.77
CA MET A 283 2.65 -14.35 -10.75
C MET A 283 2.18 -13.52 -11.94
N MET A 284 2.05 -14.14 -13.13
CA MET A 284 1.52 -13.49 -14.33
C MET A 284 0.05 -13.13 -14.15
N ALA A 285 -0.78 -14.04 -13.63
CA ALA A 285 -2.19 -13.76 -13.34
C ALA A 285 -2.36 -12.61 -12.34
N SER A 286 -1.57 -12.60 -11.24
CA SER A 286 -1.51 -11.49 -10.29
C SER A 286 -1.20 -10.16 -10.98
N SER A 287 -0.18 -10.15 -11.86
CA SER A 287 0.23 -8.96 -12.60
C SER A 287 -0.86 -8.46 -13.55
N LEU A 288 -1.53 -9.36 -14.27
CA LEU A 288 -2.62 -9.02 -15.18
C LEU A 288 -3.84 -8.49 -14.44
N VAL A 289 -4.22 -9.09 -13.31
CA VAL A 289 -5.32 -8.61 -12.47
C VAL A 289 -4.99 -7.22 -11.90
N THR A 290 -3.75 -7.00 -11.47
CA THR A 290 -3.28 -5.68 -11.01
C THR A 290 -3.41 -4.64 -12.12
N LEU A 291 -2.92 -4.92 -13.33
CA LEU A 291 -3.01 -4.03 -14.49
C LEU A 291 -4.46 -3.74 -14.86
N LEU A 292 -5.34 -4.76 -14.83
CA LEU A 292 -6.77 -4.58 -15.08
C LEU A 292 -7.40 -3.67 -14.02
N ALA A 293 -7.15 -3.92 -12.74
CA ALA A 293 -7.67 -3.11 -11.64
C ALA A 293 -7.25 -1.65 -11.78
N VAL A 294 -5.93 -1.41 -11.95
CA VAL A 294 -5.41 -0.05 -12.10
C VAL A 294 -5.88 0.62 -13.38
N GLY A 295 -6.04 -0.13 -14.47
CA GLY A 295 -6.61 0.37 -15.72
C GLY A 295 -8.05 0.88 -15.55
N LEU A 296 -8.88 0.13 -14.83
CA LEU A 296 -10.26 0.52 -14.50
C LEU A 296 -10.28 1.76 -13.58
N LEU A 297 -9.43 1.78 -12.56
CA LEU A 297 -9.27 2.92 -11.66
C LEU A 297 -8.82 4.16 -12.43
N TRP A 298 -7.75 4.07 -13.23
CA TRP A 298 -7.27 5.17 -14.06
C TRP A 298 -8.33 5.72 -14.99
N TRP A 299 -9.07 4.84 -15.67
CA TRP A 299 -10.15 5.24 -16.57
C TRP A 299 -11.24 6.03 -15.84
N GLY A 300 -11.69 5.55 -14.67
CA GLY A 300 -12.70 6.21 -13.85
C GLY A 300 -12.22 7.57 -13.31
N PHE A 301 -11.02 7.61 -12.75
CA PHE A 301 -10.40 8.83 -12.22
C PHE A 301 -10.14 9.87 -13.31
N ARG A 302 -9.60 9.44 -14.46
CA ARG A 302 -9.35 10.34 -15.60
C ARG A 302 -10.63 11.01 -16.12
N LYS A 303 -11.75 10.29 -16.11
CA LYS A 303 -13.05 10.82 -16.56
C LYS A 303 -13.78 11.62 -15.48
N GLY A 304 -13.28 11.70 -14.27
CA GLY A 304 -13.98 12.32 -13.15
C GLY A 304 -15.27 11.58 -12.75
N THR A 305 -15.38 10.30 -13.10
CA THR A 305 -16.60 9.50 -12.88
C THR A 305 -16.41 8.46 -11.75
N MET A 306 -15.30 8.54 -11.01
CA MET A 306 -15.05 7.61 -9.92
C MET A 306 -16.01 7.90 -8.76
N THR A 307 -16.67 6.86 -8.30
CA THR A 307 -17.61 6.90 -7.17
C THR A 307 -17.24 5.87 -6.13
N ALA A 308 -17.74 6.04 -4.90
CA ALA A 308 -17.54 5.07 -3.81
C ALA A 308 -17.96 3.64 -4.22
N GLY A 309 -19.07 3.49 -4.94
CA GLY A 309 -19.52 2.17 -5.43
C GLY A 309 -18.57 1.55 -6.45
N ARG A 310 -18.02 2.35 -7.39
CA ARG A 310 -17.03 1.84 -8.36
C ARG A 310 -15.72 1.43 -7.69
N LEU A 311 -15.27 2.19 -6.68
CA LEU A 311 -14.11 1.81 -5.88
C LEU A 311 -14.37 0.48 -5.16
N ALA A 312 -15.53 0.32 -4.51
CA ALA A 312 -15.88 -0.92 -3.82
C ALA A 312 -15.91 -2.13 -4.76
N LEU A 313 -16.42 -1.97 -5.98
CA LEU A 313 -16.51 -3.06 -6.97
C LEU A 313 -15.15 -3.57 -7.46
N VAL A 314 -14.10 -2.74 -7.45
CA VAL A 314 -12.75 -3.17 -7.86
C VAL A 314 -12.22 -4.30 -6.97
N GLY A 315 -12.66 -4.38 -5.70
CA GLY A 315 -12.32 -5.48 -4.79
C GLY A 315 -12.78 -6.87 -5.28
N LEU A 316 -13.81 -6.95 -6.13
CA LEU A 316 -14.26 -8.21 -6.72
C LEU A 316 -13.18 -8.87 -7.61
N LEU A 317 -12.25 -8.08 -8.16
CA LEU A 317 -11.12 -8.62 -8.93
C LEU A 317 -10.20 -9.46 -8.07
N TYR A 318 -9.98 -9.08 -6.81
CA TYR A 318 -9.22 -9.90 -5.87
C TYR A 318 -9.92 -11.21 -5.56
N LEU A 319 -11.23 -11.17 -5.30
CA LEU A 319 -12.03 -12.38 -5.06
C LEU A 319 -12.00 -13.32 -6.28
N GLY A 320 -12.10 -12.75 -7.49
CA GLY A 320 -11.95 -13.50 -8.73
C GLY A 320 -10.58 -14.16 -8.87
N PHE A 321 -9.50 -13.44 -8.53
CA PHE A 321 -8.14 -13.98 -8.50
C PHE A 321 -7.99 -15.12 -7.48
N CYS A 322 -8.51 -14.93 -6.26
CA CYS A 322 -8.52 -15.98 -5.23
C CYS A 322 -9.28 -17.22 -5.70
N GLY A 323 -10.47 -17.03 -6.27
CA GLY A 323 -11.27 -18.14 -6.79
C GLY A 323 -10.57 -18.90 -7.93
N TRP A 324 -9.91 -18.17 -8.83
CA TRP A 324 -9.10 -18.80 -9.88
C TRP A 324 -7.92 -19.60 -9.31
N LEU A 325 -7.19 -19.03 -8.37
CA LEU A 325 -6.01 -19.68 -7.78
C LEU A 325 -6.36 -20.95 -6.97
N LEU A 326 -7.58 -21.03 -6.38
CA LEU A 326 -8.04 -22.21 -5.66
C LEU A 326 -8.47 -23.36 -6.57
N VAL A 327 -8.71 -23.08 -7.85
CA VAL A 327 -9.16 -24.09 -8.85
C VAL A 327 -8.02 -24.50 -9.79
N SER A 328 -6.99 -23.67 -9.95
CA SER A 328 -5.79 -23.95 -10.79
C SER A 328 -4.78 -24.83 -10.06
#